data_3d8ca59e54a6bd79a34c3c439bc1a4e5
#
_entry.id   3d8ca59e54a6bd79a34c3c439bc1a4e5
#
_cell.length_a   1.000
_cell.length_b   1.000
_cell.length_c   1.000
_cell.angle_alpha   90.00
_cell.angle_beta   90.00
_cell.angle_gamma   90.00
#
_symmetry.space_group_name_H-M   'P 1'
#
loop_
_entity.id
_entity.type
_entity.pdbx_description
1 polymer ?
#
loop_
_entity_poly.entity_id
_entity_poly.type
_entity_poly.pdbx_seq_one_letter_code
_entity_poly.pdbx_strand_id
1 'polypeptide(L)'
;MQNGIVQEPGSDTIRLSIARNLRKYMSETYKINDTFLYLKNRIFKDVDVIKQIKLYPPENGVCAVIVVYEIPDEDILPDNGRDLSIDLGVHNLMTCYDSTSKKDNTFIIGRRYLSICRYYDKEIARMQSQWARTQAEHGVKYPKLSKHAQKLYRDKRNRIHDYLQKVTRCMTMYCKQHDIHTVIIGDWTNIRKDKDFGDKTNQKLHSLPFKQLTNMLAYKLALEGIRLEVISEAYSSQTSPLAPDVSWRYAKKSNRVERGLYIDNDFVWNADCVGAFNILRLYLKQKEIDLTFDAKSISHPYVLKVAA
;
A
#
# COMPACT_ATOMS: atom_id res chain seq x y z
N MET A 1 31.39 -9.23 12.95
CA MET A 1 31.61 -9.09 11.49
C MET A 1 30.74 -10.12 10.79
N GLN A 2 29.75 -9.69 10.03
CA GLN A 2 29.00 -10.62 9.16
C GLN A 2 29.94 -10.96 8.00
N ASN A 3 30.37 -12.20 7.98
CA ASN A 3 31.34 -12.69 7.02
C ASN A 3 30.86 -12.48 5.58
N GLY A 4 31.51 -11.56 4.88
CA GLY A 4 31.33 -11.40 3.44
C GLY A 4 30.63 -10.14 2.94
N ILE A 5 30.04 -9.34 3.81
CA ILE A 5 29.40 -8.06 3.44
C ILE A 5 30.14 -6.94 4.14
N VAL A 6 30.72 -6.01 3.40
CA VAL A 6 31.43 -4.85 3.95
C VAL A 6 30.99 -3.59 3.23
N GLN A 7 30.52 -2.61 3.99
CA GLN A 7 30.33 -1.24 3.53
C GLN A 7 31.20 -0.35 4.42
N GLU A 8 32.03 0.45 3.80
CA GLU A 8 32.85 1.42 4.54
C GLU A 8 31.98 2.65 4.89
N PRO A 9 32.15 3.24 6.09
CA PRO A 9 31.41 4.44 6.46
C PRO A 9 31.58 5.54 5.42
N GLY A 10 30.48 6.18 5.00
CA GLY A 10 30.48 7.21 3.97
C GLY A 10 30.66 6.70 2.53
N SER A 11 30.81 5.40 2.31
CA SER A 11 30.91 4.82 0.96
C SER A 11 29.55 4.41 0.41
N ASP A 12 29.31 4.69 -0.86
CA ASP A 12 28.16 4.19 -1.61
C ASP A 12 28.36 2.76 -2.17
N THR A 13 29.47 2.13 -1.82
CA THR A 13 29.87 0.84 -2.37
C THR A 13 29.84 -0.26 -1.31
N ILE A 14 29.08 -1.31 -1.60
CA ILE A 14 29.00 -2.53 -0.79
C ILE A 14 29.88 -3.58 -1.44
N ARG A 15 30.83 -4.14 -0.68
CA ARG A 15 31.71 -5.23 -1.11
C ARG A 15 31.17 -6.57 -0.61
N LEU A 16 30.96 -7.51 -1.52
CA LEU A 16 30.53 -8.88 -1.22
C LEU A 16 31.65 -9.88 -1.50
N SER A 17 31.89 -10.77 -0.56
CA SER A 17 32.83 -11.90 -0.77
C SER A 17 32.20 -12.96 -1.67
N ILE A 18 32.93 -13.42 -2.67
CA ILE A 18 32.52 -14.53 -3.54
C ILE A 18 33.03 -15.84 -2.94
N ALA A 19 32.11 -16.81 -2.78
CA ALA A 19 32.47 -18.13 -2.25
C ALA A 19 33.53 -18.81 -3.11
N ARG A 20 34.43 -19.58 -2.47
CA ARG A 20 35.59 -20.23 -3.13
C ARG A 20 35.19 -21.07 -4.34
N ASN A 21 34.12 -21.87 -4.23
CA ASN A 21 33.64 -22.72 -5.32
C ASN A 21 33.08 -21.90 -6.48
N LEU A 22 32.38 -20.80 -6.18
CA LEU A 22 31.87 -19.91 -7.20
C LEU A 22 33.00 -19.17 -7.93
N ARG A 23 34.04 -18.71 -7.21
CA ARG A 23 35.25 -18.12 -7.83
C ARG A 23 35.93 -19.09 -8.79
N LYS A 24 36.09 -20.35 -8.36
CA LYS A 24 36.68 -21.39 -9.21
C LYS A 24 35.87 -21.57 -10.48
N TYR A 25 34.56 -21.73 -10.36
CA TYR A 25 33.65 -21.85 -11.51
C TYR A 25 33.70 -20.63 -12.44
N MET A 26 33.68 -19.42 -11.89
CA MET A 26 33.75 -18.17 -12.67
C MET A 26 35.10 -18.06 -13.42
N SER A 27 36.20 -18.43 -12.76
CA SER A 27 37.53 -18.42 -13.39
C SER A 27 37.65 -19.46 -14.51
N GLU A 28 37.17 -20.67 -14.30
CA GLU A 28 37.27 -21.76 -15.28
C GLU A 28 36.33 -21.52 -16.48
N THR A 29 35.08 -21.09 -16.23
CA THR A 29 34.03 -20.96 -17.26
C THR A 29 34.07 -19.63 -17.98
N TYR A 30 34.25 -18.52 -17.24
CA TYR A 30 34.09 -17.16 -17.77
C TYR A 30 35.38 -16.33 -17.76
N LYS A 31 36.50 -16.90 -17.26
CA LYS A 31 37.79 -16.20 -17.11
C LYS A 31 37.72 -14.97 -16.21
N ILE A 32 36.75 -14.95 -15.26
CA ILE A 32 36.56 -13.89 -14.28
C ILE A 32 37.28 -14.29 -12.99
N ASN A 33 38.30 -13.53 -12.58
CA ASN A 33 39.15 -13.82 -11.44
C ASN A 33 38.91 -12.90 -10.23
N ASP A 34 37.80 -12.16 -10.23
CA ASP A 34 37.47 -11.26 -9.17
C ASP A 34 37.24 -11.99 -7.85
N THR A 35 37.80 -11.43 -6.79
CA THR A 35 37.65 -11.97 -5.42
C THR A 35 36.38 -11.44 -4.75
N PHE A 36 35.90 -10.29 -5.18
CA PHE A 36 34.78 -9.59 -4.60
C PHE A 36 33.82 -9.11 -5.70
N LEU A 37 32.54 -9.05 -5.34
CA LEU A 37 31.51 -8.33 -6.12
C LEU A 37 31.27 -6.98 -5.46
N TYR A 38 31.29 -5.92 -6.25
CA TYR A 38 31.04 -4.56 -5.78
C TYR A 38 29.68 -4.08 -6.28
N LEU A 39 28.84 -3.65 -5.34
CA LEU A 39 27.51 -3.10 -5.62
C LEU A 39 27.49 -1.62 -5.23
N LYS A 40 27.12 -0.75 -6.16
CA LYS A 40 26.88 0.66 -5.83
C LYS A 40 25.48 0.84 -5.24
N ASN A 41 25.44 1.33 -4.00
CA ASN A 41 24.20 1.63 -3.29
C ASN A 41 23.97 3.14 -3.25
N ARG A 42 23.16 3.64 -4.16
CA ARG A 42 22.82 5.08 -4.23
C ARG A 42 21.67 5.48 -3.31
N ILE A 43 20.98 4.50 -2.73
CA ILE A 43 19.72 4.72 -1.99
C ILE A 43 19.97 4.84 -0.49
N PHE A 44 20.92 4.06 0.05
CA PHE A 44 21.16 3.90 1.47
C PHE A 44 22.57 4.39 1.84
N LYS A 45 22.74 5.71 1.91
CA LYS A 45 24.07 6.28 2.24
C LYS A 45 24.50 6.02 3.67
N ASP A 46 23.56 5.96 4.62
CA ASP A 46 23.81 5.96 6.05
C ASP A 46 23.22 4.73 6.75
N VAL A 47 23.35 3.54 6.15
CA VAL A 47 22.91 2.29 6.77
C VAL A 47 24.06 1.70 7.59
N ASP A 48 23.94 1.71 8.90
CA ASP A 48 24.99 1.23 9.82
C ASP A 48 25.17 -0.29 9.77
N VAL A 49 24.11 -1.05 9.61
CA VAL A 49 24.17 -2.52 9.67
C VAL A 49 23.38 -3.17 8.55
N ILE A 50 24.10 -3.72 7.55
CA ILE A 50 23.50 -4.59 6.53
C ILE A 50 23.43 -6.01 7.08
N LYS A 51 22.23 -6.56 7.19
CA LYS A 51 21.98 -7.93 7.68
C LYS A 51 22.10 -8.97 6.57
N GLN A 52 21.58 -8.66 5.38
CA GLN A 52 21.55 -9.62 4.26
C GLN A 52 21.50 -8.90 2.92
N ILE A 53 22.12 -9.51 1.91
CA ILE A 53 21.95 -9.12 0.50
C ILE A 53 21.43 -10.33 -0.25
N LYS A 54 20.33 -10.13 -1.00
CA LYS A 54 19.73 -11.14 -1.87
C LYS A 54 19.92 -10.72 -3.32
N LEU A 55 20.59 -11.57 -4.09
CA LEU A 55 20.76 -11.41 -5.52
C LEU A 55 19.77 -12.33 -6.23
N TYR A 56 18.93 -11.79 -7.06
CA TYR A 56 17.99 -12.58 -7.85
C TYR A 56 18.56 -12.86 -9.25
N PRO A 57 18.27 -14.02 -9.83
CA PRO A 57 18.66 -14.31 -11.20
C PRO A 57 18.19 -13.19 -12.15
N PRO A 58 18.97 -12.89 -13.21
CA PRO A 58 18.57 -11.88 -14.16
C PRO A 58 17.28 -12.28 -14.89
N GLU A 59 16.28 -11.38 -14.89
CA GLU A 59 15.06 -11.49 -15.67
C GLU A 59 15.07 -10.39 -16.74
N ASN A 60 15.05 -10.78 -18.01
CA ASN A 60 15.10 -9.85 -19.15
C ASN A 60 16.30 -8.85 -19.09
N GLY A 61 17.46 -9.34 -18.69
CA GLY A 61 18.68 -8.53 -18.59
C GLY A 61 18.79 -7.62 -17.37
N VAL A 62 17.84 -7.74 -16.42
CA VAL A 62 17.84 -6.96 -15.16
C VAL A 62 17.99 -7.92 -13.97
N CYS A 63 19.00 -7.69 -13.15
CA CYS A 63 19.19 -8.39 -11.89
C CYS A 63 18.64 -7.53 -10.74
N ALA A 64 17.75 -8.10 -9.93
CA ALA A 64 17.26 -7.44 -8.73
C ALA A 64 18.19 -7.73 -7.54
N VAL A 65 18.57 -6.69 -6.83
CA VAL A 65 19.36 -6.77 -5.59
C VAL A 65 18.51 -6.23 -4.45
N ILE A 66 18.31 -7.05 -3.41
CA ILE A 66 17.62 -6.61 -2.19
C ILE A 66 18.65 -6.51 -1.08
N VAL A 67 18.77 -5.34 -0.50
CA VAL A 67 19.59 -5.08 0.69
C VAL A 67 18.66 -5.04 1.90
N VAL A 68 18.88 -5.94 2.84
CA VAL A 68 18.17 -5.98 4.13
C VAL A 68 19.08 -5.37 5.18
N TYR A 69 18.59 -4.37 5.86
CA TYR A 69 19.33 -3.62 6.88
C TYR A 69 18.47 -3.42 8.11
N GLU A 70 19.09 -3.09 9.22
CA GLU A 70 18.43 -2.79 10.48
C GLU A 70 18.37 -1.29 10.68
N ILE A 71 17.22 -0.81 11.11
CA ILE A 71 17.02 0.55 11.62
C ILE A 71 16.59 0.40 13.07
N PRO A 72 17.14 1.17 14.01
CA PRO A 72 16.64 1.20 15.38
C PRO A 72 15.15 1.51 15.41
N ASP A 73 14.43 0.88 16.31
CA ASP A 73 13.04 1.23 16.58
C ASP A 73 12.99 2.62 17.23
N GLU A 74 12.10 3.48 16.76
CA GLU A 74 11.78 4.75 17.42
C GLU A 74 10.77 4.48 18.54
N ASP A 75 10.91 5.21 19.65
CA ASP A 75 9.95 5.15 20.73
C ASP A 75 8.58 5.64 20.27
N ILE A 76 7.54 4.94 20.69
CA ILE A 76 6.17 5.37 20.39
C ILE A 76 5.91 6.70 21.11
N LEU A 77 5.45 7.70 20.36
CA LEU A 77 5.07 9.00 20.92
C LEU A 77 4.00 8.83 22.01
N PRO A 78 3.96 9.71 23.01
CA PRO A 78 2.90 9.71 24.01
C PRO A 78 1.51 9.90 23.40
N ASP A 79 0.50 9.20 23.90
CA ASP A 79 -0.88 9.36 23.44
C ASP A 79 -1.38 10.79 23.73
N ASN A 80 -1.68 11.51 22.68
CA ASN A 80 -2.16 12.90 22.72
C ASN A 80 -3.64 13.03 22.32
N GLY A 81 -4.35 11.89 22.13
CA GLY A 81 -5.75 11.84 21.72
C GLY A 81 -6.00 12.28 20.26
N ARG A 82 -4.95 12.41 19.43
CA ARG A 82 -5.08 12.77 18.02
C ARG A 82 -5.01 11.52 17.17
N ASP A 83 -6.15 11.12 16.68
CA ASP A 83 -6.35 9.87 15.96
C ASP A 83 -6.80 10.12 14.53
N LEU A 84 -6.38 9.26 13.61
CA LEU A 84 -6.78 9.29 12.21
C LEU A 84 -7.24 7.91 11.78
N SER A 85 -8.45 7.79 11.26
CA SER A 85 -8.95 6.52 10.73
C SER A 85 -8.91 6.46 9.22
N ILE A 86 -8.74 5.25 8.69
CA ILE A 86 -8.62 4.95 7.26
C ILE A 86 -9.58 3.82 6.89
N ASP A 87 -10.46 4.10 5.94
CA ASP A 87 -11.22 3.10 5.18
C ASP A 87 -10.49 2.81 3.86
N LEU A 88 -10.17 1.54 3.61
CA LEU A 88 -9.49 1.10 2.40
C LEU A 88 -10.49 0.74 1.31
N GLY A 89 -10.39 1.41 0.17
CA GLY A 89 -11.35 1.26 -0.91
C GLY A 89 -10.75 0.95 -2.29
N VAL A 90 -11.60 0.46 -3.20
CA VAL A 90 -11.21 0.14 -4.59
C VAL A 90 -10.99 1.39 -5.44
N HIS A 91 -11.83 2.42 -5.27
CA HIS A 91 -11.78 3.66 -6.05
C HIS A 91 -10.91 4.73 -5.39
N ASN A 92 -11.09 4.88 -4.10
CA ASN A 92 -10.28 5.69 -3.24
C ASN A 92 -9.41 4.74 -2.43
N LEU A 93 -8.09 4.76 -2.67
CA LEU A 93 -7.20 3.78 -2.03
C LEU A 93 -7.28 3.89 -0.51
N MET A 94 -7.33 5.11 0.00
CA MET A 94 -7.60 5.43 1.40
C MET A 94 -8.59 6.59 1.47
N THR A 95 -9.66 6.45 2.23
CA THR A 95 -10.51 7.53 2.68
C THR A 95 -10.28 7.72 4.16
N CYS A 96 -9.95 8.93 4.57
CA CYS A 96 -9.46 9.23 5.90
C CYS A 96 -10.40 10.16 6.64
N TYR A 97 -10.49 9.98 7.96
CA TYR A 97 -11.12 10.92 8.88
C TYR A 97 -10.11 11.30 9.97
N ASP A 98 -9.83 12.60 10.10
CA ASP A 98 -8.92 13.19 11.07
C ASP A 98 -9.73 13.74 12.26
N SER A 99 -9.51 13.19 13.46
CA SER A 99 -10.21 13.63 14.68
C SER A 99 -9.81 15.03 15.14
N THR A 100 -8.69 15.55 14.68
CA THR A 100 -8.11 16.81 15.18
C THR A 100 -8.59 18.05 14.45
N SER A 101 -9.01 17.90 13.21
CA SER A 101 -9.46 19.01 12.38
C SER A 101 -10.87 19.45 12.76
N LYS A 102 -11.09 20.74 12.92
CA LYS A 102 -12.42 21.33 13.16
C LYS A 102 -13.20 21.57 11.85
N LYS A 103 -12.48 21.61 10.73
CA LYS A 103 -13.00 21.74 9.38
C LYS A 103 -12.22 20.77 8.50
N ASP A 104 -12.82 20.28 7.44
CA ASP A 104 -12.14 19.39 6.47
C ASP A 104 -11.56 18.12 7.12
N ASN A 105 -12.36 17.49 8.01
CA ASN A 105 -11.94 16.27 8.73
C ASN A 105 -11.76 15.07 7.80
N THR A 106 -12.32 15.10 6.60
CA THR A 106 -12.29 13.98 5.67
C THR A 106 -11.48 14.30 4.43
N PHE A 107 -10.64 13.37 4.04
CA PHE A 107 -9.89 13.46 2.80
C PHE A 107 -9.67 12.10 2.14
N ILE A 108 -9.36 12.16 0.86
CA ILE A 108 -9.09 10.99 0.04
C ILE A 108 -7.65 11.06 -0.47
N ILE A 109 -6.92 9.95 -0.37
CA ILE A 109 -5.58 9.82 -0.94
C ILE A 109 -5.49 8.55 -1.80
N GLY A 110 -4.64 8.57 -2.83
CA GLY A 110 -4.39 7.39 -3.65
C GLY A 110 -5.39 7.18 -4.78
N ARG A 111 -6.16 8.19 -5.18
CA ARG A 111 -7.23 8.11 -6.19
C ARG A 111 -6.76 7.65 -7.58
N ARG A 112 -5.48 7.84 -7.92
CA ARG A 112 -4.90 7.47 -9.23
C ARG A 112 -4.57 5.98 -9.36
N TYR A 113 -4.55 5.22 -8.27
CA TYR A 113 -4.19 3.81 -8.26
C TYR A 113 -4.96 3.01 -9.31
N LEU A 114 -6.28 3.12 -9.32
CA LEU A 114 -7.13 2.37 -10.24
C LEU A 114 -6.90 2.76 -11.71
N SER A 115 -6.61 4.02 -11.99
CA SER A 115 -6.31 4.48 -13.37
C SER A 115 -4.98 3.92 -13.87
N ILE A 116 -3.97 3.82 -13.00
CA ILE A 116 -2.69 3.16 -13.31
C ILE A 116 -2.93 1.68 -13.65
N CYS A 117 -3.67 0.97 -12.82
CA CYS A 117 -4.00 -0.43 -13.07
C CYS A 117 -4.72 -0.62 -14.42
N ARG A 118 -5.77 0.17 -14.68
CA ARG A 118 -6.55 0.09 -15.91
C ARG A 118 -5.74 0.38 -17.17
N TYR A 119 -4.84 1.34 -17.10
CA TYR A 119 -3.96 1.64 -18.22
C TYR A 119 -3.12 0.41 -18.61
N TYR A 120 -2.40 -0.15 -17.64
CA TYR A 120 -1.56 -1.32 -17.91
C TYR A 120 -2.38 -2.56 -18.28
N ASP A 121 -3.52 -2.80 -17.67
CA ASP A 121 -4.39 -3.94 -18.01
C ASP A 121 -4.87 -3.87 -19.46
N LYS A 122 -5.26 -2.68 -19.92
CA LYS A 122 -5.65 -2.44 -21.31
C LYS A 122 -4.48 -2.70 -22.27
N GLU A 123 -3.29 -2.16 -21.98
CA GLU A 123 -2.11 -2.33 -22.83
C GLU A 123 -1.65 -3.79 -22.87
N ILE A 124 -1.63 -4.47 -21.73
CA ILE A 124 -1.28 -5.89 -21.64
C ILE A 124 -2.27 -6.72 -22.47
N ALA A 125 -3.58 -6.50 -22.30
CA ALA A 125 -4.61 -7.23 -23.06
C ALA A 125 -4.47 -7.01 -24.56
N ARG A 126 -4.21 -5.77 -25.00
CA ARG A 126 -3.98 -5.43 -26.41
C ARG A 126 -2.77 -6.19 -26.97
N MET A 127 -1.65 -6.17 -26.26
CA MET A 127 -0.41 -6.83 -26.70
C MET A 127 -0.56 -8.36 -26.71
N GLN A 128 -1.23 -8.94 -25.71
CA GLN A 128 -1.49 -10.37 -25.68
C GLN A 128 -2.39 -10.82 -26.83
N SER A 129 -3.44 -10.04 -27.16
CA SER A 129 -4.33 -10.34 -28.28
C SER A 129 -3.59 -10.29 -29.62
N GLN A 130 -2.77 -9.26 -29.85
CA GLN A 130 -1.96 -9.15 -31.05
C GLN A 130 -0.97 -10.33 -31.17
N TRP A 131 -0.24 -10.62 -30.09
CA TRP A 131 0.71 -11.72 -30.04
C TRP A 131 0.05 -13.08 -30.30
N ALA A 132 -1.10 -13.32 -29.69
CA ALA A 132 -1.84 -14.55 -29.88
C ALA A 132 -2.28 -14.74 -31.35
N ARG A 133 -2.74 -13.69 -32.03
CA ARG A 133 -3.09 -13.73 -33.45
C ARG A 133 -1.88 -14.08 -34.32
N THR A 134 -0.77 -13.36 -34.17
CA THR A 134 0.46 -13.63 -34.93
C THR A 134 0.95 -15.07 -34.71
N GLN A 135 0.91 -15.58 -33.48
CA GLN A 135 1.33 -16.94 -33.17
C GLN A 135 0.36 -18.00 -33.74
N ALA A 136 -0.94 -17.71 -33.81
CA ALA A 136 -1.93 -18.58 -34.43
C ALA A 136 -1.69 -18.73 -35.94
N GLU A 137 -1.28 -17.66 -36.62
CA GLU A 137 -0.86 -17.70 -38.05
C GLU A 137 0.33 -18.63 -38.27
N HIS A 138 1.18 -18.82 -37.25
CA HIS A 138 2.30 -19.78 -37.27
C HIS A 138 1.95 -21.15 -36.66
N GLY A 139 0.65 -21.43 -36.43
CA GLY A 139 0.17 -22.73 -35.92
C GLY A 139 0.36 -22.94 -34.42
N VAL A 140 0.75 -21.91 -33.64
CA VAL A 140 0.96 -22.02 -32.20
C VAL A 140 -0.35 -21.74 -31.46
N LYS A 141 -0.98 -22.78 -30.91
CA LYS A 141 -2.28 -22.69 -30.19
C LYS A 141 -2.18 -22.02 -28.82
N TYR A 142 -1.08 -22.23 -28.09
CA TYR A 142 -0.87 -21.71 -26.72
C TYR A 142 0.48 -21.00 -26.63
N PRO A 143 0.56 -19.73 -27.08
CA PRO A 143 1.81 -19.02 -27.12
C PRO A 143 2.27 -18.60 -25.71
N LYS A 144 3.56 -18.72 -25.45
CA LYS A 144 4.18 -18.11 -24.26
C LYS A 144 4.07 -16.60 -24.32
N LEU A 145 4.12 -15.95 -23.16
CA LEU A 145 4.14 -14.47 -23.12
C LEU A 145 5.31 -13.90 -23.91
N SER A 146 5.03 -12.93 -24.77
CA SER A 146 6.09 -12.20 -25.48
C SER A 146 6.98 -11.43 -24.51
N LYS A 147 8.24 -11.18 -24.88
CA LYS A 147 9.16 -10.34 -24.09
C LYS A 147 8.58 -8.96 -23.78
N HIS A 148 7.82 -8.40 -24.73
CA HIS A 148 7.15 -7.11 -24.54
C HIS A 148 6.04 -7.18 -23.50
N ALA A 149 5.20 -8.20 -23.51
CA ALA A 149 4.18 -8.40 -22.50
C ALA A 149 4.80 -8.60 -21.10
N GLN A 150 5.88 -9.39 -21.01
CA GLN A 150 6.63 -9.55 -19.73
C GLN A 150 7.17 -8.22 -19.22
N LYS A 151 7.69 -7.35 -20.11
CA LYS A 151 8.13 -6.00 -19.75
C LYS A 151 6.97 -5.16 -19.21
N LEU A 152 5.80 -5.17 -19.86
CA LEU A 152 4.62 -4.43 -19.39
C LEU A 152 4.14 -4.88 -18.01
N TYR A 153 4.17 -6.19 -17.72
CA TYR A 153 3.87 -6.70 -16.39
C TYR A 153 4.83 -6.19 -15.32
N ARG A 154 6.13 -6.17 -15.64
CA ARG A 154 7.16 -5.62 -14.75
C ARG A 154 6.96 -4.12 -14.53
N ASP A 155 6.75 -3.37 -15.59
CA ASP A 155 6.55 -1.92 -15.53
C ASP A 155 5.28 -1.57 -14.73
N LYS A 156 4.20 -2.36 -14.86
CA LYS A 156 3.00 -2.25 -14.03
C LYS A 156 3.34 -2.44 -12.54
N ARG A 157 4.05 -3.52 -12.19
CA ARG A 157 4.45 -3.78 -10.79
C ARG A 157 5.26 -2.62 -10.22
N ASN A 158 6.28 -2.18 -10.96
CA ASN A 158 7.16 -1.10 -10.54
C ASN A 158 6.38 0.21 -10.36
N ARG A 159 5.49 0.53 -11.28
CA ARG A 159 4.67 1.76 -11.23
C ARG A 159 3.70 1.75 -10.05
N ILE A 160 3.06 0.61 -9.80
CA ILE A 160 2.18 0.44 -8.63
C ILE A 160 3.00 0.57 -7.34
N HIS A 161 4.14 -0.11 -7.26
CA HIS A 161 5.00 -0.04 -6.09
C HIS A 161 5.48 1.39 -5.80
N ASP A 162 5.98 2.12 -6.81
CA ASP A 162 6.37 3.52 -6.70
C ASP A 162 5.22 4.40 -6.20
N TYR A 163 4.03 4.21 -6.77
CA TYR A 163 2.86 4.98 -6.38
C TYR A 163 2.44 4.71 -4.92
N LEU A 164 2.45 3.45 -4.49
CA LEU A 164 2.17 3.09 -3.09
C LEU A 164 3.20 3.66 -2.12
N GLN A 165 4.48 3.68 -2.50
CA GLN A 165 5.54 4.32 -1.72
C GLN A 165 5.30 5.82 -1.54
N LYS A 166 4.86 6.50 -2.60
CA LYS A 166 4.52 7.93 -2.55
C LYS A 166 3.28 8.20 -1.71
N VAL A 167 2.23 7.39 -1.87
CA VAL A 167 0.98 7.49 -1.09
C VAL A 167 1.26 7.33 0.40
N THR A 168 1.97 6.28 0.78
CA THR A 168 2.26 6.01 2.20
C THR A 168 3.21 7.05 2.80
N ARG A 169 4.20 7.55 2.04
CA ARG A 169 5.04 8.66 2.49
C ARG A 169 4.22 9.93 2.72
N CYS A 170 3.33 10.27 1.77
CA CYS A 170 2.47 11.44 1.89
C CYS A 170 1.56 11.34 3.13
N MET A 171 1.01 10.15 3.41
CA MET A 171 0.20 9.89 4.61
C MET A 171 1.03 10.05 5.89
N THR A 172 2.23 9.48 5.95
CA THR A 172 3.12 9.61 7.11
C THR A 172 3.48 11.07 7.37
N MET A 173 3.79 11.84 6.31
CA MET A 173 4.07 13.27 6.44
C MET A 173 2.86 14.06 6.93
N TYR A 174 1.64 13.71 6.45
CA TYR A 174 0.40 14.30 6.94
C TYR A 174 0.25 14.05 8.45
N CYS A 175 0.39 12.79 8.88
CA CYS A 175 0.29 12.43 10.29
C CYS A 175 1.30 13.20 11.15
N LYS A 176 2.54 13.32 10.70
CA LYS A 176 3.58 14.09 11.40
C LYS A 176 3.25 15.58 11.50
N GLN A 177 2.75 16.19 10.41
CA GLN A 177 2.40 17.62 10.39
C GLN A 177 1.19 17.96 11.26
N HIS A 178 0.30 17.00 11.47
CA HIS A 178 -0.91 17.15 12.28
C HIS A 178 -0.79 16.54 13.69
N ASP A 179 0.43 16.11 14.08
CA ASP A 179 0.72 15.46 15.36
C ASP A 179 -0.22 14.26 15.65
N ILE A 180 -0.56 13.51 14.64
CA ILE A 180 -1.37 12.29 14.79
C ILE A 180 -0.55 11.25 15.57
N HIS A 181 -1.11 10.77 16.67
CA HIS A 181 -0.50 9.71 17.49
C HIS A 181 -0.86 8.32 17.00
N THR A 182 -2.14 8.09 16.66
CA THR A 182 -2.60 6.79 16.22
C THR A 182 -3.29 6.85 14.85
N VAL A 183 -2.89 5.96 13.96
CA VAL A 183 -3.58 5.69 12.69
C VAL A 183 -4.34 4.38 12.82
N ILE A 184 -5.64 4.39 12.54
CA ILE A 184 -6.53 3.25 12.65
C ILE A 184 -6.96 2.81 11.26
N ILE A 185 -6.77 1.53 10.92
CA ILE A 185 -7.23 0.96 9.64
C ILE A 185 -8.31 -0.08 9.91
N GLY A 186 -9.38 -0.06 9.12
CA GLY A 186 -10.37 -1.12 9.09
C GLY A 186 -9.78 -2.44 8.60
N ASP A 187 -10.12 -3.56 9.24
CA ASP A 187 -9.64 -4.90 8.85
C ASP A 187 -10.28 -5.35 7.54
N TRP A 188 -9.52 -5.23 6.48
CA TRP A 188 -9.89 -5.63 5.13
C TRP A 188 -9.81 -7.15 4.88
N THR A 189 -9.27 -7.95 5.80
CA THR A 189 -9.06 -9.40 5.58
C THR A 189 -10.36 -10.16 5.44
N ASN A 190 -11.43 -9.70 6.07
CA ASN A 190 -12.76 -10.31 6.03
C ASN A 190 -13.64 -9.82 4.87
N ILE A 191 -13.22 -8.83 4.08
CA ILE A 191 -13.99 -8.35 2.91
C ILE A 191 -14.25 -9.48 1.90
N ARG A 192 -13.37 -10.48 1.85
CA ARG A 192 -13.39 -11.57 0.87
C ARG A 192 -14.03 -12.87 1.38
N LYS A 193 -14.22 -13.02 2.70
CA LYS A 193 -14.80 -14.26 3.23
C LYS A 193 -16.28 -14.33 2.87
N ASP A 194 -16.65 -15.40 2.19
CA ASP A 194 -18.03 -15.80 1.91
C ASP A 194 -18.89 -14.77 1.13
N LYS A 195 -18.24 -13.90 0.34
CA LYS A 195 -18.95 -12.90 -0.47
C LYS A 195 -18.54 -13.01 -1.94
N ASP A 196 -19.51 -13.32 -2.78
CA ASP A 196 -19.40 -13.20 -4.23
C ASP A 196 -19.96 -11.83 -4.67
N PHE A 197 -19.09 -10.97 -5.16
CA PHE A 197 -19.45 -9.66 -5.70
C PHE A 197 -19.53 -9.65 -7.24
N GLY A 198 -19.50 -10.85 -7.85
CA GLY A 198 -19.38 -11.04 -9.29
C GLY A 198 -17.95 -10.89 -9.82
N ASP A 199 -17.67 -11.57 -10.94
CA ASP A 199 -16.31 -11.75 -11.50
C ASP A 199 -15.49 -10.46 -11.62
N LYS A 200 -16.10 -9.39 -12.15
CA LYS A 200 -15.41 -8.10 -12.36
C LYS A 200 -15.01 -7.41 -11.05
N THR A 201 -15.83 -7.55 -10.02
CA THR A 201 -15.55 -6.93 -8.70
C THR A 201 -14.58 -7.79 -7.93
N ASN A 202 -14.73 -9.09 -7.96
CA ASN A 202 -13.81 -10.05 -7.35
C ASN A 202 -12.40 -9.90 -7.93
N GLN A 203 -12.26 -9.82 -9.25
CA GLN A 203 -10.96 -9.57 -9.91
C GLN A 203 -10.32 -8.26 -9.43
N LYS A 204 -11.09 -7.19 -9.27
CA LYS A 204 -10.59 -5.91 -8.74
C LYS A 204 -10.15 -6.03 -7.29
N LEU A 205 -10.94 -6.69 -6.44
CA LEU A 205 -10.61 -6.91 -5.03
C LEU A 205 -9.35 -7.78 -4.86
N HIS A 206 -9.16 -8.78 -5.73
CA HIS A 206 -7.94 -9.61 -5.74
C HIS A 206 -6.69 -8.83 -6.18
N SER A 207 -6.85 -7.81 -7.02
CA SER A 207 -5.74 -6.98 -7.50
C SER A 207 -5.32 -5.88 -6.51
N LEU A 208 -6.07 -5.65 -5.42
CA LEU A 208 -5.80 -4.58 -4.47
C LEU A 208 -4.63 -4.94 -3.56
N PRO A 209 -3.62 -4.09 -3.46
CA PRO A 209 -2.42 -4.35 -2.69
C PRO A 209 -2.57 -3.93 -1.21
N PHE A 210 -3.72 -4.18 -0.59
CA PHE A 210 -4.00 -3.71 0.77
C PHE A 210 -2.96 -4.17 1.79
N LYS A 211 -2.56 -5.46 1.73
CA LYS A 211 -1.49 -5.97 2.61
C LYS A 211 -0.17 -5.23 2.39
N GLN A 212 0.20 -5.00 1.14
CA GLN A 212 1.42 -4.27 0.81
C GLN A 212 1.34 -2.81 1.28
N LEU A 213 0.19 -2.15 1.06
CA LEU A 213 -0.06 -0.79 1.47
C LEU A 213 0.00 -0.64 3.00
N THR A 214 -0.69 -1.53 3.74
CA THR A 214 -0.69 -1.54 5.21
C THR A 214 0.72 -1.77 5.76
N ASN A 215 1.47 -2.74 5.20
CA ASN A 215 2.84 -2.98 5.62
C ASN A 215 3.76 -1.78 5.36
N MET A 216 3.62 -1.13 4.18
CA MET A 216 4.39 0.07 3.85
C MET A 216 4.06 1.24 4.77
N LEU A 217 2.80 1.39 5.13
CA LEU A 217 2.37 2.43 6.06
C LEU A 217 2.87 2.13 7.48
N ALA A 218 2.74 0.88 7.94
CA ALA A 218 3.15 0.45 9.28
C ALA A 218 4.62 0.80 9.58
N TYR A 219 5.55 0.38 8.71
CA TYR A 219 6.96 0.65 8.99
C TYR A 219 7.30 2.15 8.92
N LYS A 220 6.65 2.92 8.03
CA LYS A 220 6.90 4.35 7.92
C LYS A 220 6.36 5.13 9.12
N LEU A 221 5.20 4.75 9.63
CA LEU A 221 4.65 5.34 10.84
C LEU A 221 5.51 5.00 12.05
N ALA A 222 5.97 3.74 12.16
CA ALA A 222 6.86 3.32 13.23
C ALA A 222 8.17 4.12 13.26
N LEU A 223 8.74 4.47 12.08
CA LEU A 223 9.93 5.34 12.00
C LEU A 223 9.69 6.78 12.48
N GLU A 224 8.46 7.19 12.68
CA GLU A 224 8.07 8.50 13.23
C GLU A 224 7.42 8.37 14.62
N GLY A 225 7.51 7.19 15.26
CA GLY A 225 6.92 6.91 16.57
C GLY A 225 5.38 6.89 16.58
N ILE A 226 4.73 6.83 15.41
CA ILE A 226 3.28 6.85 15.26
C ILE A 226 2.73 5.43 15.30
N ARG A 227 1.72 5.18 16.12
CA ARG A 227 1.07 3.88 16.26
C ARG A 227 0.16 3.59 15.08
N LEU A 228 0.18 2.32 14.59
CA LEU A 228 -0.81 1.81 13.64
C LEU A 228 -1.62 0.70 14.30
N GLU A 229 -2.94 0.82 14.27
CA GLU A 229 -3.86 -0.21 14.74
C GLU A 229 -4.80 -0.67 13.62
N VAL A 230 -5.07 -1.99 13.61
CA VAL A 230 -6.02 -2.59 12.67
C VAL A 230 -7.18 -3.15 13.47
N ILE A 231 -8.38 -2.64 13.21
CA ILE A 231 -9.58 -3.01 13.95
C ILE A 231 -10.66 -3.59 13.04
N SER A 232 -11.59 -4.33 13.61
CA SER A 232 -12.77 -4.80 12.86
C SER A 232 -13.59 -3.64 12.35
N GLU A 233 -13.89 -3.61 11.05
CA GLU A 233 -14.75 -2.61 10.40
C GLU A 233 -16.22 -3.04 10.29
N ALA A 234 -16.65 -4.04 11.07
CA ALA A 234 -17.99 -4.57 10.98
C ALA A 234 -19.05 -3.45 11.14
N TYR A 235 -19.97 -3.39 10.16
CA TYR A 235 -21.08 -2.41 10.09
C TYR A 235 -20.67 -0.95 9.87
N SER A 236 -19.39 -0.61 9.76
CA SER A 236 -18.91 0.78 9.60
C SER A 236 -19.52 1.47 8.37
N SER A 237 -19.61 0.79 7.24
CA SER A 237 -20.15 1.34 5.99
C SER A 237 -21.67 1.36 5.91
N GLN A 238 -22.40 0.83 6.90
CA GLN A 238 -23.86 0.67 6.91
C GLN A 238 -24.55 1.43 8.03
N THR A 239 -23.79 1.86 9.04
CA THR A 239 -24.34 2.57 10.20
C THR A 239 -24.31 4.07 9.96
N SER A 240 -25.43 4.73 10.29
CA SER A 240 -25.50 6.18 10.21
C SER A 240 -24.52 6.86 11.16
N PRO A 241 -23.86 7.95 10.74
CA PRO A 241 -23.10 8.81 11.65
C PRO A 241 -23.91 9.32 12.84
N LEU A 242 -25.23 9.47 12.69
CA LEU A 242 -26.15 9.94 13.73
C LEU A 242 -26.61 8.83 14.70
N ALA A 243 -26.33 7.55 14.37
CA ALA A 243 -26.71 6.46 15.25
C ALA A 243 -25.90 6.50 16.56
N PRO A 244 -26.48 6.06 17.70
CA PRO A 244 -25.78 6.07 18.99
C PRO A 244 -24.52 5.22 18.97
N ASP A 245 -24.50 4.13 18.19
CA ASP A 245 -23.44 3.14 18.17
C ASP A 245 -23.25 2.54 16.77
N VAL A 246 -22.04 2.05 16.49
CA VAL A 246 -21.74 1.29 15.26
C VAL A 246 -21.95 -0.19 15.56
N SER A 247 -23.11 -0.72 15.17
CA SER A 247 -23.47 -2.12 15.44
C SER A 247 -24.51 -2.63 14.44
N TRP A 248 -24.76 -3.94 14.46
CA TRP A 248 -25.79 -4.58 13.63
C TRP A 248 -27.19 -4.01 13.84
N ARG A 249 -27.48 -3.49 15.03
CA ARG A 249 -28.79 -2.90 15.38
C ARG A 249 -29.11 -1.63 14.57
N TYR A 250 -28.08 -0.87 14.25
CA TYR A 250 -28.22 0.43 13.56
C TYR A 250 -27.74 0.37 12.11
N ALA A 251 -27.28 -0.80 11.64
CA ALA A 251 -26.84 -0.99 10.28
C ALA A 251 -28.01 -1.03 9.30
N LYS A 252 -28.09 -0.06 8.39
CA LYS A 252 -29.13 0.04 7.35
C LYS A 252 -28.48 0.08 5.97
N LYS A 253 -28.50 -1.05 5.24
CA LYS A 253 -27.96 -1.12 3.87
C LYS A 253 -28.67 -0.18 2.91
N SER A 254 -29.96 0.09 3.13
CA SER A 254 -30.79 0.98 2.30
C SER A 254 -30.27 2.42 2.27
N ASN A 255 -29.58 2.88 3.32
CA ASN A 255 -29.03 4.23 3.39
C ASN A 255 -27.88 4.45 2.42
N ARG A 256 -27.24 3.37 1.94
CA ARG A 256 -26.25 3.42 0.87
C ARG A 256 -26.96 3.28 -0.48
N VAL A 257 -27.57 4.38 -0.93
CA VAL A 257 -28.46 4.42 -2.10
C VAL A 257 -27.70 4.13 -3.39
N GLU A 258 -26.52 4.73 -3.54
CA GLU A 258 -25.62 4.53 -4.67
C GLU A 258 -24.17 4.41 -4.20
N ARG A 259 -23.30 4.06 -5.13
CA ARG A 259 -21.87 4.00 -4.83
C ARG A 259 -21.35 5.40 -4.50
N GLY A 260 -20.76 5.55 -3.32
CA GLY A 260 -20.24 6.82 -2.82
C GLY A 260 -21.27 7.74 -2.19
N LEU A 261 -22.57 7.34 -2.17
CA LEU A 261 -23.63 8.13 -1.61
C LEU A 261 -24.32 7.41 -0.45
N TYR A 262 -24.38 8.08 0.69
CA TYR A 262 -25.07 7.62 1.90
C TYR A 262 -26.10 8.68 2.30
N ILE A 263 -27.37 8.30 2.45
CA ILE A 263 -28.47 9.19 2.80
C ILE A 263 -29.14 8.69 4.08
N ASP A 264 -29.29 9.57 5.05
CA ASP A 264 -30.10 9.31 6.25
C ASP A 264 -30.80 10.58 6.70
N ASN A 265 -32.14 10.54 6.75
CA ASN A 265 -33.00 11.70 6.97
C ASN A 265 -32.63 12.81 5.96
N ASP A 266 -32.39 14.03 6.43
CA ASP A 266 -32.04 15.20 5.61
C ASP A 266 -30.56 15.31 5.29
N PHE A 267 -29.73 14.33 5.73
CA PHE A 267 -28.29 14.36 5.52
C PHE A 267 -27.86 13.49 4.35
N VAL A 268 -26.96 14.05 3.56
CA VAL A 268 -26.33 13.40 2.41
C VAL A 268 -24.81 13.40 2.64
N TRP A 269 -24.21 12.22 2.71
CA TRP A 269 -22.78 12.05 2.98
C TRP A 269 -22.07 11.25 1.88
N ASN A 270 -20.76 11.42 1.84
CA ASN A 270 -19.91 10.50 1.09
C ASN A 270 -19.82 9.15 1.84
N ALA A 271 -20.22 8.05 1.19
CA ALA A 271 -20.33 6.74 1.84
C ALA A 271 -18.98 6.19 2.34
N ASP A 272 -17.86 6.50 1.66
CA ASP A 272 -16.54 6.06 2.08
C ASP A 272 -16.06 6.88 3.31
N CYS A 273 -16.45 8.17 3.38
CA CYS A 273 -16.19 9.01 4.56
C CYS A 273 -16.99 8.55 5.78
N VAL A 274 -18.23 8.09 5.58
CA VAL A 274 -19.02 7.46 6.66
C VAL A 274 -18.31 6.21 7.17
N GLY A 275 -17.74 5.39 6.29
CA GLY A 275 -16.93 4.24 6.67
C GLY A 275 -15.75 4.62 7.54
N ALA A 276 -14.94 5.58 7.09
CA ALA A 276 -13.77 6.06 7.82
C ALA A 276 -14.15 6.63 9.19
N PHE A 277 -15.17 7.48 9.25
CA PHE A 277 -15.68 8.04 10.51
C PHE A 277 -16.13 6.96 11.50
N ASN A 278 -16.89 5.97 11.02
CA ASN A 278 -17.36 4.88 11.87
C ASN A 278 -16.24 3.93 12.34
N ILE A 279 -15.17 3.76 11.57
CA ILE A 279 -13.95 3.07 12.02
C ILE A 279 -13.35 3.81 13.22
N LEU A 280 -13.24 5.14 13.18
CA LEU A 280 -12.78 5.91 14.32
C LEU A 280 -13.70 5.72 15.53
N ARG A 281 -15.03 5.77 15.35
CA ARG A 281 -15.99 5.55 16.44
C ARG A 281 -15.84 4.18 17.10
N LEU A 282 -15.61 3.12 16.31
CA LEU A 282 -15.36 1.78 16.85
C LEU A 282 -14.10 1.74 17.71
N TYR A 283 -13.04 2.43 17.29
CA TYR A 283 -11.80 2.52 18.05
C TYR A 283 -11.97 3.31 19.35
N LEU A 284 -12.58 4.52 19.27
CA LEU A 284 -12.77 5.37 20.45
C LEU A 284 -13.71 4.73 21.48
N LYS A 285 -14.71 3.97 21.02
CA LYS A 285 -15.58 3.19 21.90
C LYS A 285 -14.79 2.17 22.74
N GLN A 286 -13.75 1.53 22.18
CA GLN A 286 -12.88 0.62 22.94
C GLN A 286 -12.08 1.35 24.02
N LYS A 287 -11.85 2.66 23.85
CA LYS A 287 -11.19 3.54 24.81
C LYS A 287 -12.16 4.28 25.74
N GLU A 288 -13.47 4.04 25.62
CA GLU A 288 -14.52 4.74 26.38
C GLU A 288 -14.50 6.27 26.17
N ILE A 289 -14.16 6.71 24.95
CA ILE A 289 -14.11 8.12 24.56
C ILE A 289 -15.27 8.43 23.65
N ASP A 290 -16.06 9.44 24.00
CA ASP A 290 -17.14 9.96 23.16
C ASP A 290 -16.59 10.93 22.12
N LEU A 291 -16.98 10.72 20.85
CA LEU A 291 -16.62 11.58 19.74
C LEU A 291 -17.74 12.56 19.43
N THR A 292 -17.48 13.85 19.61
CA THR A 292 -18.33 14.91 19.08
C THR A 292 -17.92 15.22 17.63
N PHE A 293 -18.86 15.30 16.71
CA PHE A 293 -18.55 15.56 15.29
C PHE A 293 -19.54 16.53 14.65
N ASP A 294 -19.10 17.23 13.64
CA ASP A 294 -19.96 17.99 12.75
C ASP A 294 -20.42 17.09 11.59
N ALA A 295 -21.72 16.86 11.48
CA ALA A 295 -22.30 16.03 10.41
C ALA A 295 -21.94 16.54 9.00
N LYS A 296 -21.71 17.84 8.81
CA LYS A 296 -21.30 18.42 7.52
C LYS A 296 -19.87 18.08 7.14
N SER A 297 -18.98 17.81 8.12
CA SER A 297 -17.55 17.50 7.86
C SER A 297 -17.33 16.22 7.07
N ILE A 298 -18.32 15.30 7.06
CA ILE A 298 -18.23 14.00 6.38
C ILE A 298 -18.66 14.09 4.91
N SER A 299 -19.34 15.18 4.50
CA SER A 299 -20.02 15.26 3.21
C SER A 299 -19.08 15.50 2.02
N HIS A 300 -18.05 16.31 2.20
CA HIS A 300 -17.22 16.82 1.10
C HIS A 300 -15.72 16.58 1.37
N PRO A 301 -15.21 15.34 1.13
CA PRO A 301 -13.80 15.08 1.33
C PRO A 301 -12.95 15.83 0.30
N TYR A 302 -11.87 16.45 0.75
CA TYR A 302 -10.88 16.96 -0.19
C TYR A 302 -9.95 15.85 -0.68
N VAL A 303 -9.28 16.06 -1.81
CA VAL A 303 -8.38 15.09 -2.38
C VAL A 303 -6.94 15.52 -2.13
N LEU A 304 -6.23 14.76 -1.32
CA LEU A 304 -4.79 14.95 -1.12
C LEU A 304 -4.04 14.41 -2.35
N LYS A 305 -3.45 15.34 -3.10
CA LYS A 305 -2.76 15.02 -4.36
C LYS A 305 -1.40 14.42 -4.06
N VAL A 306 -1.15 13.24 -4.61
CA VAL A 306 0.17 12.58 -4.58
C VAL A 306 0.82 12.79 -5.95
N ALA A 307 2.08 13.25 -5.95
CA ALA A 307 2.85 13.40 -7.17
C ALA A 307 2.94 12.08 -7.94
N ALA A 308 2.78 12.15 -9.25
CA ALA A 308 2.76 10.97 -10.13
C ALA A 308 4.16 10.38 -10.32
#